data_2d9a8817f479da2413cca6fef58d0e4f
#
_entry.id   2d9a8817f479da2413cca6fef58d0e4f
#
_cell.length_a   1.000
_cell.length_b   1.000
_cell.length_c   1.000
_cell.angle_alpha   90.00
_cell.angle_beta   90.00
_cell.angle_gamma   90.00
#
_symmetry.space_group_name_H-M   'P 1'
#
loop_
_entity.id
_entity.type
_entity.pdbx_description
1 polymer ?
#
loop_
_entity_poly.entity_id
_entity_poly.type
_entity_poly.pdbx_seq_one_letter_code
_entity_poly.pdbx_strand_id
1 'polypeptide(L)'
;MTRNLNGRQRVDLAKKEYDPLKPRQVVKIDDDTIKIGEVSQVFDKPTGEQSFVITDHYVSPDASLAERETVKEVTVLYRGSTAPSLGNLLDSENPTFWDVRADWLANDIPTALQVLSNGGAAAMPQLQSSAETLQQAMTTYPNALVSVYGHSLGSMAGQYAISDLPEEFHKRVDGVYVYQGPNIYSILNERQQQTADKLTNAGKIFNFIDTKDLIPIGYSEHKKQVGTLIEVESKKVGMVDQHMWGGYQFDKDGNIISRSTGKAQLAQHETNKELARLTTLRNQLIQSNGGGLSSSQEIFLDAMQAKAITSGYKYTIQAELDALTKWLTKEIDNAHTLWTETKKDAQRWGEHLTADEELEALASGHVTEFSILRQPVNKYEAILTTLKTVQSELDELLHKISTTIDQQVATDQELANYLF
;
A
#
# COMPACT_ATOMS: atom_id res chain seq x y z
N MET A 1 -13.53 -6.36 16.68
CA MET A 1 -13.38 -7.04 15.38
C MET A 1 -12.43 -6.24 14.53
N THR A 2 -11.33 -6.82 14.09
CA THR A 2 -10.40 -6.16 13.16
C THR A 2 -11.14 -5.75 11.90
N ARG A 3 -11.11 -4.45 11.61
CA ARG A 3 -11.81 -3.89 10.44
C ARG A 3 -11.01 -4.14 9.19
N ASN A 4 -11.66 -4.67 8.17
CA ASN A 4 -11.05 -4.80 6.86
C ASN A 4 -11.36 -3.54 6.04
N LEU A 5 -10.43 -2.57 6.07
CA LEU A 5 -10.53 -1.33 5.29
C LEU A 5 -10.02 -1.58 3.87
N ASN A 6 -10.73 -1.09 2.86
CA ASN A 6 -10.21 -1.07 1.50
C ASN A 6 -9.16 0.03 1.30
N GLY A 7 -8.53 0.09 0.13
CA GLY A 7 -7.45 1.05 -0.14
C GLY A 7 -7.87 2.52 0.02
N ARG A 8 -9.08 2.90 -0.41
CA ARG A 8 -9.64 4.25 -0.26
C ARG A 8 -9.81 4.61 1.21
N GLN A 9 -10.40 3.72 1.98
CA GLN A 9 -10.64 3.90 3.42
C GLN A 9 -9.33 4.02 4.20
N ARG A 10 -8.28 3.27 3.80
CA ARG A 10 -6.93 3.42 4.38
C ARG A 10 -6.29 4.76 4.05
N VAL A 11 -6.44 5.24 2.83
CA VAL A 11 -5.98 6.60 2.46
C VAL A 11 -6.73 7.65 3.26
N ASP A 12 -8.06 7.52 3.43
CA ASP A 12 -8.84 8.45 4.24
C ASP A 12 -8.43 8.42 5.72
N LEU A 13 -8.07 7.23 6.24
CA LEU A 13 -7.52 7.11 7.60
C LEU A 13 -6.13 7.73 7.71
N ALA A 14 -5.25 7.52 6.73
CA ALA A 14 -3.93 8.15 6.72
C ALA A 14 -4.04 9.69 6.70
N LYS A 15 -4.96 10.26 5.93
CA LYS A 15 -5.20 11.71 5.90
C LYS A 15 -5.56 12.30 7.27
N LYS A 16 -6.13 11.49 8.18
CA LYS A 16 -6.46 11.95 9.55
C LYS A 16 -5.23 12.36 10.37
N GLU A 17 -4.03 11.96 9.96
CA GLU A 17 -2.80 12.43 10.60
C GLU A 17 -2.60 13.95 10.53
N TYR A 18 -3.21 14.61 9.54
CA TYR A 18 -3.16 16.07 9.36
C TYR A 18 -4.27 16.83 10.08
N ASP A 19 -5.30 16.14 10.59
CA ASP A 19 -6.36 16.74 11.37
C ASP A 19 -5.84 17.16 12.77
N PRO A 20 -6.39 18.23 13.39
CA PRO A 20 -6.04 18.62 14.74
C PRO A 20 -6.75 17.72 15.78
N LEU A 21 -6.43 16.45 15.77
CA LEU A 21 -7.06 15.45 16.63
C LEU A 21 -6.77 15.72 18.12
N LYS A 22 -7.78 15.50 18.96
CA LYS A 22 -7.72 15.73 20.41
C LYS A 22 -8.04 14.46 21.18
N PRO A 23 -7.52 14.27 22.40
CA PRO A 23 -7.89 13.12 23.24
C PRO A 23 -9.42 13.01 23.38
N ARG A 24 -9.94 11.80 23.34
CA ARG A 24 -11.37 11.42 23.35
C ARG A 24 -12.13 11.73 22.06
N GLN A 25 -11.51 12.38 21.07
CA GLN A 25 -12.17 12.63 19.81
C GLN A 25 -12.45 11.31 19.07
N VAL A 26 -13.66 11.16 18.57
CA VAL A 26 -14.04 10.04 17.69
C VAL A 26 -13.43 10.26 16.32
N VAL A 27 -12.70 9.29 15.83
CA VAL A 27 -12.13 9.29 14.47
C VAL A 27 -13.03 8.48 13.56
N LYS A 28 -13.47 9.12 12.48
CA LYS A 28 -14.31 8.52 11.46
C LYS A 28 -13.73 8.78 10.07
N ILE A 29 -14.04 7.91 9.14
CA ILE A 29 -13.64 7.95 7.73
C ILE A 29 -14.84 7.66 6.83
N ASP A 30 -14.66 7.71 5.51
CA ASP A 30 -15.67 7.37 4.52
C ASP A 30 -16.96 8.21 4.73
N ASP A 31 -16.80 9.55 4.66
CA ASP A 31 -17.86 10.53 4.94
C ASP A 31 -18.59 10.28 6.28
N ASP A 32 -17.81 10.04 7.33
CA ASP A 32 -18.27 9.78 8.70
C ASP A 32 -19.09 8.48 8.89
N THR A 33 -19.16 7.62 7.90
CA THR A 33 -19.93 6.37 7.98
C THR A 33 -19.20 5.29 8.78
N ILE A 34 -17.86 5.30 8.80
CA ILE A 34 -17.04 4.29 9.47
C ILE A 34 -16.32 4.90 10.67
N LYS A 35 -16.70 4.48 11.88
CA LYS A 35 -15.97 4.83 13.11
C LYS A 35 -14.71 3.97 13.20
N ILE A 36 -13.52 4.58 13.26
CA ILE A 36 -12.23 3.90 13.49
C ILE A 36 -12.03 3.66 15.00
N GLY A 37 -12.26 4.65 15.81
CA GLY A 37 -12.06 4.56 17.24
C GLY A 37 -12.09 5.93 17.88
N GLU A 38 -11.40 6.04 19.00
CA GLU A 38 -11.28 7.26 19.78
C GLU A 38 -9.82 7.54 20.10
N VAL A 39 -9.43 8.80 20.01
CA VAL A 39 -8.04 9.22 20.29
C VAL A 39 -7.75 9.01 21.77
N SER A 40 -6.83 8.11 22.05
CA SER A 40 -6.36 7.83 23.41
C SER A 40 -5.22 8.74 23.81
N GLN A 41 -4.24 8.94 22.88
CA GLN A 41 -3.05 9.74 23.15
C GLN A 41 -2.73 10.62 21.94
N VAL A 42 -2.22 11.81 22.23
CA VAL A 42 -1.67 12.75 21.24
C VAL A 42 -0.24 13.05 21.66
N PHE A 43 0.70 12.88 20.76
CA PHE A 43 2.08 13.23 20.96
C PHE A 43 2.47 14.41 20.07
N ASP A 44 3.10 15.40 20.69
CA ASP A 44 3.74 16.55 20.04
C ASP A 44 5.04 16.80 20.81
N LYS A 45 6.10 16.18 20.35
CA LYS A 45 7.34 16.09 21.09
C LYS A 45 8.41 17.09 20.59
N PRO A 46 9.33 17.53 21.45
CA PRO A 46 10.43 18.43 21.07
C PRO A 46 11.33 17.87 19.97
N THR A 47 11.31 16.57 19.74
CA THR A 47 12.03 15.89 18.65
C THR A 47 11.43 16.17 17.27
N GLY A 48 10.26 16.84 17.20
CA GLY A 48 9.49 17.06 15.99
C GLY A 48 8.51 15.93 15.66
N GLU A 49 8.46 14.86 16.46
CA GLU A 49 7.45 13.82 16.31
C GLU A 49 6.07 14.35 16.67
N GLN A 50 5.12 14.19 15.73
CA GLN A 50 3.71 14.35 15.96
C GLN A 50 3.00 13.05 15.60
N SER A 51 2.24 12.49 16.56
CA SER A 51 1.54 11.23 16.34
C SER A 51 0.29 11.09 17.21
N PHE A 52 -0.59 10.20 16.78
CA PHE A 52 -1.84 9.93 17.44
C PHE A 52 -1.98 8.43 17.68
N VAL A 53 -2.43 8.06 18.89
CA VAL A 53 -2.83 6.70 19.23
C VAL A 53 -4.36 6.66 19.35
N ILE A 54 -5.00 5.87 18.52
CA ILE A 54 -6.44 5.70 18.44
C ILE A 54 -6.77 4.28 18.88
N THR A 55 -7.67 4.12 19.83
CA THR A 55 -8.16 2.84 20.33
C THR A 55 -9.58 2.59 19.82
N ASP A 56 -10.00 1.33 19.66
CA ASP A 56 -11.36 0.97 19.20
C ASP A 56 -12.48 1.59 20.05
N HIS A 57 -12.23 1.82 21.33
CA HIS A 57 -13.01 2.64 22.26
C HIS A 57 -12.04 3.37 23.19
N TYR A 58 -12.46 4.50 23.75
CA TYR A 58 -11.57 5.28 24.60
C TYR A 58 -11.22 4.54 25.88
N VAL A 59 -9.92 4.33 26.08
CA VAL A 59 -9.33 3.90 27.35
C VAL A 59 -8.11 4.79 27.61
N SER A 60 -8.06 5.41 28.80
CA SER A 60 -6.92 6.23 29.20
C SER A 60 -5.64 5.37 29.26
N PRO A 61 -4.48 5.91 28.85
CA PRO A 61 -3.21 5.22 29.06
C PRO A 61 -2.89 4.97 30.54
N ASP A 62 -3.46 5.78 31.45
CA ASP A 62 -3.31 5.68 32.90
C ASP A 62 -4.40 4.83 33.57
N ALA A 63 -5.32 4.25 32.80
CA ALA A 63 -6.35 3.36 33.30
C ALA A 63 -5.73 2.09 33.88
N SER A 64 -6.52 1.35 34.68
CA SER A 64 -6.09 0.06 35.21
C SER A 64 -5.68 -0.92 34.11
N LEU A 65 -4.82 -1.89 34.41
CA LEU A 65 -4.42 -2.91 33.44
C LEU A 65 -5.63 -3.62 32.83
N ALA A 66 -6.61 -3.98 33.69
CA ALA A 66 -7.83 -4.67 33.25
C ALA A 66 -8.63 -3.84 32.22
N GLU A 67 -8.72 -2.52 32.39
CA GLU A 67 -9.36 -1.64 31.41
C GLU A 67 -8.54 -1.56 30.10
N ARG A 68 -7.23 -1.41 30.20
CA ARG A 68 -6.33 -1.37 29.02
C ARG A 68 -6.31 -2.69 28.22
N GLU A 69 -6.52 -3.82 28.88
CA GLU A 69 -6.68 -5.15 28.27
C GLU A 69 -7.98 -5.31 27.50
N THR A 70 -8.98 -4.43 27.71
CA THR A 70 -10.23 -4.45 26.92
C THR A 70 -10.03 -3.95 25.50
N VAL A 71 -9.03 -3.09 25.26
CA VAL A 71 -8.69 -2.57 23.92
C VAL A 71 -8.23 -3.72 23.01
N LYS A 72 -8.86 -3.86 21.85
CA LYS A 72 -8.56 -4.92 20.88
C LYS A 72 -7.87 -4.41 19.64
N GLU A 73 -8.04 -3.14 19.30
CA GLU A 73 -7.45 -2.51 18.13
C GLU A 73 -6.83 -1.16 18.50
N VAL A 74 -5.61 -0.96 18.06
CA VAL A 74 -4.89 0.32 18.16
C VAL A 74 -4.45 0.74 16.76
N THR A 75 -4.70 1.98 16.42
CA THR A 75 -4.16 2.62 15.22
C THR A 75 -3.19 3.72 15.63
N VAL A 76 -1.95 3.67 15.12
CA VAL A 76 -0.97 4.72 15.30
C VAL A 76 -0.85 5.48 13.99
N LEU A 77 -1.09 6.81 14.05
CA LEU A 77 -0.91 7.72 12.92
C LEU A 77 0.33 8.56 13.18
N TYR A 78 1.31 8.50 12.28
CA TYR A 78 2.48 9.37 12.30
C TYR A 78 2.28 10.50 11.30
N ARG A 79 2.29 11.74 11.82
CA ARG A 79 2.08 12.92 11.01
C ARG A 79 3.30 13.22 10.16
N GLY A 80 3.06 13.55 8.89
CA GLY A 80 4.06 14.12 8.00
C GLY A 80 4.51 15.50 8.46
N SER A 81 5.46 16.10 7.73
CA SER A 81 5.95 17.44 8.08
C SER A 81 4.82 18.45 8.16
N THR A 82 4.79 19.19 9.25
CA THR A 82 3.98 20.41 9.38
C THR A 82 4.91 21.59 9.18
N ALA A 83 4.79 22.29 8.06
CA ALA A 83 5.36 23.64 7.98
C ALA A 83 4.79 24.49 9.14
N PRO A 84 5.52 25.46 9.68
CA PRO A 84 5.06 26.29 10.81
C PRO A 84 3.74 27.02 10.63
N SER A 85 3.10 26.86 9.46
CA SER A 85 1.85 27.54 9.06
C SER A 85 0.81 26.62 8.41
N LEU A 86 0.87 25.28 8.59
CA LEU A 86 -0.09 24.36 7.94
C LEU A 86 -1.56 24.61 8.35
N GLY A 87 -1.83 25.23 9.50
CA GLY A 87 -3.16 25.73 9.84
C GLY A 87 -3.70 26.76 8.83
N ASN A 88 -2.81 27.56 8.25
CA ASN A 88 -3.13 28.50 7.18
C ASN A 88 -2.99 27.89 5.78
N LEU A 89 -2.36 26.72 5.65
CA LEU A 89 -2.13 25.99 4.40
C LEU A 89 -3.28 25.05 4.03
N LEU A 90 -4.24 24.84 4.92
CA LEU A 90 -5.50 24.13 4.64
C LEU A 90 -6.61 25.10 4.22
N ASP A 91 -6.37 26.41 4.28
CA ASP A 91 -7.29 27.43 3.80
C ASP A 91 -7.06 27.68 2.29
N SER A 92 -7.82 26.95 1.48
CA SER A 92 -7.77 27.04 0.01
C SER A 92 -8.17 28.40 -0.56
N GLU A 93 -8.69 29.31 0.25
CA GLU A 93 -9.07 30.68 -0.15
C GLU A 93 -7.91 31.67 -0.07
N ASN A 94 -6.73 31.28 0.47
CA ASN A 94 -5.57 32.16 0.56
C ASN A 94 -4.74 32.12 -0.74
N PRO A 95 -4.57 33.25 -1.47
CA PRO A 95 -3.82 33.27 -2.74
C PRO A 95 -2.33 32.92 -2.62
N THR A 96 -1.73 33.00 -1.45
CA THR A 96 -0.33 32.56 -1.19
C THR A 96 -0.20 31.07 -0.88
N PHE A 97 -1.31 30.37 -0.77
CA PHE A 97 -1.41 28.95 -0.44
C PHE A 97 -0.56 28.07 -1.34
N TRP A 98 -0.63 28.26 -2.65
CA TRP A 98 0.07 27.45 -3.64
C TRP A 98 1.56 27.73 -3.68
N ASP A 99 1.99 28.98 -3.52
CA ASP A 99 3.40 29.37 -3.56
C ASP A 99 4.15 28.86 -2.33
N VAL A 100 3.57 28.98 -1.14
CA VAL A 100 4.20 28.49 0.11
C VAL A 100 4.29 26.97 0.16
N ARG A 101 3.29 26.24 -0.36
CA ARG A 101 3.33 24.77 -0.45
C ARG A 101 4.35 24.30 -1.49
N ALA A 102 4.43 24.98 -2.62
CA ALA A 102 5.43 24.67 -3.65
C ALA A 102 6.86 24.92 -3.15
N ASP A 103 7.10 26.02 -2.45
CA ASP A 103 8.40 26.33 -1.84
C ASP A 103 8.78 25.33 -0.75
N TRP A 104 7.83 24.90 0.08
CA TRP A 104 8.06 23.91 1.12
C TRP A 104 8.37 22.52 0.54
N LEU A 105 7.61 22.05 -0.45
CA LEU A 105 7.88 20.81 -1.17
C LEU A 105 9.20 20.87 -1.95
N ALA A 106 9.53 22.04 -2.53
CA ALA A 106 10.73 22.21 -3.33
C ALA A 106 12.02 22.38 -2.51
N ASN A 107 11.92 22.98 -1.32
CA ASN A 107 13.11 23.37 -0.54
C ASN A 107 13.28 22.60 0.75
N ASP A 108 12.21 22.36 1.52
CA ASP A 108 12.33 21.74 2.85
C ASP A 108 12.39 20.22 2.81
N ILE A 109 11.65 19.58 1.91
CA ILE A 109 11.68 18.12 1.78
C ILE A 109 12.98 17.64 1.12
N PRO A 110 13.47 18.20 0.00
CA PRO A 110 14.80 17.85 -0.52
C PRO A 110 15.93 18.07 0.49
N THR A 111 15.84 19.14 1.31
CA THR A 111 16.83 19.41 2.36
C THR A 111 16.77 18.35 3.47
N ALA A 112 15.59 17.96 3.93
CA ALA A 112 15.42 16.86 4.89
C ALA A 112 15.90 15.53 4.32
N LEU A 113 15.66 15.27 3.02
CA LEU A 113 16.11 14.08 2.31
C LEU A 113 17.62 14.07 2.06
N GLN A 114 18.23 15.24 1.77
CA GLN A 114 19.66 15.38 1.65
C GLN A 114 20.35 15.15 2.99
N VAL A 115 19.76 15.60 4.08
CA VAL A 115 20.20 15.31 5.44
C VAL A 115 20.15 13.80 5.73
N LEU A 116 19.12 13.10 5.26
CA LEU A 116 19.02 11.64 5.38
C LEU A 116 20.02 10.91 4.50
N SER A 117 20.25 11.39 3.28
CA SER A 117 21.24 10.81 2.36
C SER A 117 22.68 10.97 2.85
N ASN A 118 22.95 12.00 3.68
CA ASN A 118 24.25 12.26 4.31
C ASN A 118 24.41 11.58 5.68
N GLY A 119 23.67 10.50 5.97
CA GLY A 119 23.83 9.70 7.19
C GLY A 119 22.72 9.88 8.23
N GLY A 120 21.66 10.58 7.92
CA GLY A 120 20.42 10.59 8.73
C GLY A 120 20.45 11.28 10.08
N ALA A 121 21.56 11.88 10.47
CA ALA A 121 21.78 12.35 11.86
C ALA A 121 20.75 13.39 12.35
N ALA A 122 20.23 14.23 11.48
CA ALA A 122 19.30 15.30 11.88
C ALA A 122 17.84 14.80 12.07
N ALA A 123 17.41 13.76 11.36
CA ALA A 123 16.08 13.18 11.50
C ALA A 123 16.02 12.07 12.57
N MET A 124 17.16 11.55 13.01
CA MET A 124 17.25 10.45 13.96
C MET A 124 16.47 10.65 15.26
N PRO A 125 16.51 11.83 15.94
CA PRO A 125 15.73 12.00 17.17
C PRO A 125 14.23 11.83 16.97
N GLN A 126 13.67 12.32 15.85
CA GLN A 126 12.26 12.15 15.53
C GLN A 126 11.92 10.69 15.23
N LEU A 127 12.76 9.99 14.47
CA LEU A 127 12.56 8.59 14.12
C LEU A 127 12.67 7.68 15.35
N GLN A 128 13.64 7.90 16.22
CA GLN A 128 13.77 7.18 17.50
C GLN A 128 12.57 7.42 18.40
N SER A 129 12.14 8.66 18.52
CA SER A 129 10.94 9.03 19.27
C SER A 129 9.68 8.34 18.73
N SER A 130 9.55 8.18 17.40
CA SER A 130 8.43 7.45 16.78
C SER A 130 8.45 5.96 17.15
N ALA A 131 9.64 5.34 17.24
CA ALA A 131 9.76 3.96 17.69
C ALA A 131 9.34 3.79 19.16
N GLU A 132 9.75 4.72 20.02
CA GLU A 132 9.34 4.75 21.44
C GLU A 132 7.81 4.85 21.56
N THR A 133 7.17 5.70 20.76
CA THR A 133 5.70 5.87 20.75
C THR A 133 5.00 4.58 20.36
N LEU A 134 5.46 3.87 19.32
CA LEU A 134 4.88 2.58 18.94
C LEU A 134 5.02 1.54 20.05
N GLN A 135 6.21 1.40 20.63
CA GLN A 135 6.45 0.46 21.72
C GLN A 135 5.64 0.81 22.96
N GLN A 136 5.51 2.10 23.28
CA GLN A 136 4.66 2.57 24.38
C GLN A 136 3.19 2.22 24.14
N ALA A 137 2.65 2.47 22.95
CA ALA A 137 1.28 2.13 22.61
C ALA A 137 1.02 0.62 22.74
N MET A 138 1.95 -0.21 22.23
CA MET A 138 1.84 -1.66 22.33
C MET A 138 1.98 -2.20 23.76
N THR A 139 2.76 -1.56 24.60
CA THR A 139 2.89 -1.90 26.02
C THR A 139 1.66 -1.45 26.81
N THR A 140 1.14 -0.27 26.48
CA THR A 140 -0.04 0.30 27.15
C THR A 140 -1.28 -0.56 26.91
N TYR A 141 -1.47 -1.09 25.70
CA TYR A 141 -2.63 -1.91 25.31
C TYR A 141 -2.20 -3.32 24.92
N PRO A 142 -1.95 -4.21 25.92
CA PRO A 142 -1.21 -5.45 25.70
C PRO A 142 -1.96 -6.49 24.86
N ASN A 143 -3.29 -6.41 24.78
CA ASN A 143 -4.12 -7.35 24.02
C ASN A 143 -4.52 -6.84 22.64
N ALA A 144 -4.10 -5.61 22.27
CA ALA A 144 -4.50 -5.00 21.02
C ALA A 144 -3.65 -5.48 19.83
N LEU A 145 -4.31 -5.66 18.68
CA LEU A 145 -3.66 -5.67 17.38
C LEU A 145 -3.39 -4.22 16.98
N VAL A 146 -2.23 -3.97 16.37
CA VAL A 146 -1.76 -2.61 16.08
C VAL A 146 -1.57 -2.40 14.60
N SER A 147 -2.23 -1.38 14.06
CA SER A 147 -2.03 -0.87 12.70
C SER A 147 -1.27 0.45 12.75
N VAL A 148 -0.37 0.66 11.79
CA VAL A 148 0.44 1.88 11.67
C VAL A 148 0.18 2.54 10.34
N TYR A 149 0.00 3.86 10.34
CA TYR A 149 -0.17 4.68 9.15
C TYR A 149 0.80 5.86 9.19
N GLY A 150 1.24 6.30 8.04
CA GLY A 150 2.06 7.50 7.91
C GLY A 150 2.24 7.91 6.46
N HIS A 151 2.34 9.20 6.22
CA HIS A 151 2.53 9.80 4.92
C HIS A 151 3.74 10.74 4.93
N SER A 152 4.48 10.83 3.83
CA SER A 152 5.62 11.74 3.72
C SER A 152 6.67 11.45 4.81
N LEU A 153 7.04 12.42 5.65
CA LEU A 153 7.90 12.19 6.82
C LEU A 153 7.25 11.23 7.84
N GLY A 154 5.93 11.23 7.97
CA GLY A 154 5.20 10.24 8.79
C GLY A 154 5.38 8.81 8.26
N SER A 155 5.52 8.64 6.94
CA SER A 155 5.91 7.35 6.35
C SER A 155 7.29 6.90 6.84
N MET A 156 8.27 7.81 6.90
CA MET A 156 9.61 7.48 7.42
C MET A 156 9.57 7.11 8.91
N ALA A 157 8.77 7.85 9.70
CA ALA A 157 8.54 7.55 11.11
C ALA A 157 7.92 6.15 11.29
N GLY A 158 6.89 5.81 10.50
CA GLY A 158 6.26 4.49 10.50
C GLY A 158 7.20 3.38 10.06
N GLN A 159 7.98 3.59 9.00
CA GLN A 159 9.00 2.64 8.54
C GLN A 159 10.07 2.40 9.63
N TYR A 160 10.56 3.45 10.29
CA TYR A 160 11.56 3.32 11.33
C TYR A 160 10.99 2.64 12.58
N ALA A 161 9.83 3.09 13.05
CA ALA A 161 9.18 2.56 14.24
C ALA A 161 8.91 1.05 14.13
N ILE A 162 8.43 0.59 12.97
CA ILE A 162 8.19 -0.84 12.77
C ILE A 162 9.48 -1.64 12.64
N SER A 163 10.53 -1.05 12.06
CA SER A 163 11.84 -1.69 11.92
C SER A 163 12.55 -1.81 13.27
N ASP A 164 12.30 -0.89 14.19
CA ASP A 164 12.91 -0.89 15.54
C ASP A 164 12.09 -1.71 16.56
N LEU A 165 10.96 -2.27 16.16
CA LEU A 165 10.03 -2.97 17.04
C LEU A 165 10.66 -4.26 17.61
N PRO A 166 10.62 -4.49 18.94
CA PRO A 166 11.04 -5.74 19.55
C PRO A 166 10.21 -6.95 19.08
N GLU A 167 10.86 -8.12 19.02
CA GLU A 167 10.26 -9.34 18.44
C GLU A 167 8.99 -9.79 19.15
N GLU A 168 8.88 -9.59 20.44
CA GLU A 168 7.71 -9.93 21.25
C GLU A 168 6.42 -9.27 20.77
N PHE A 169 6.53 -8.12 20.11
CA PHE A 169 5.39 -7.37 19.56
C PHE A 169 5.00 -7.79 18.14
N HIS A 170 5.87 -8.47 17.38
CA HIS A 170 5.66 -8.74 15.95
C HIS A 170 4.33 -9.43 15.64
N LYS A 171 3.88 -10.35 16.53
CA LYS A 171 2.60 -11.08 16.35
C LYS A 171 1.38 -10.17 16.43
N ARG A 172 1.51 -9.04 17.12
CA ARG A 172 0.43 -8.07 17.30
C ARG A 172 0.41 -6.97 16.24
N VAL A 173 1.37 -6.97 15.32
CA VAL A 173 1.30 -6.10 14.13
C VAL A 173 0.20 -6.61 13.22
N ASP A 174 -0.86 -5.81 13.06
CA ASP A 174 -1.96 -6.08 12.13
C ASP A 174 -1.57 -5.69 10.69
N GLY A 175 -1.11 -4.46 10.49
CA GLY A 175 -0.60 -3.98 9.21
C GLY A 175 0.05 -2.61 9.33
N VAL A 176 1.01 -2.34 8.46
CA VAL A 176 1.70 -1.05 8.33
C VAL A 176 1.48 -0.53 6.93
N TYR A 177 0.89 0.63 6.81
CA TYR A 177 0.51 1.26 5.54
C TYR A 177 1.15 2.63 5.46
N VAL A 178 2.23 2.74 4.71
CA VAL A 178 3.01 3.99 4.59
C VAL A 178 2.95 4.50 3.16
N TYR A 179 2.83 5.82 3.02
CA TYR A 179 2.53 6.47 1.75
C TYR A 179 3.54 7.57 1.44
N GLN A 180 4.01 7.62 0.19
CA GLN A 180 4.74 8.73 -0.40
C GLN A 180 5.96 9.20 0.39
N GLY A 181 6.59 8.32 1.15
CA GLY A 181 7.81 8.63 1.90
C GLY A 181 9.06 8.11 1.23
N PRO A 182 10.22 8.63 1.59
CA PRO A 182 11.51 8.11 1.15
C PRO A 182 11.79 6.71 1.69
N ASN A 183 12.62 5.96 0.97
CA ASN A 183 13.14 4.69 1.43
C ASN A 183 14.22 4.92 2.50
N ILE A 184 14.00 4.44 3.71
CA ILE A 184 14.94 4.60 4.84
C ILE A 184 15.77 3.34 5.12
N TYR A 185 15.66 2.28 4.33
CA TYR A 185 16.31 1.00 4.60
C TYR A 185 17.82 1.14 4.82
N SER A 186 18.49 2.03 4.07
CA SER A 186 19.94 2.25 4.14
C SER A 186 20.42 2.92 5.42
N ILE A 187 19.55 3.60 6.17
CA ILE A 187 19.92 4.24 7.45
C ILE A 187 19.59 3.35 8.66
N LEU A 188 18.94 2.22 8.45
CA LEU A 188 18.64 1.25 9.49
C LEU A 188 19.89 0.46 9.87
N ASN A 189 20.07 0.18 11.17
CA ASN A 189 21.09 -0.75 11.61
C ASN A 189 20.71 -2.21 11.26
N GLU A 190 21.64 -3.14 11.41
CA GLU A 190 21.46 -4.53 11.00
C GLU A 190 20.27 -5.22 11.68
N ARG A 191 20.03 -4.99 12.98
CA ARG A 191 18.85 -5.54 13.69
C ARG A 191 17.55 -4.99 13.12
N GLN A 192 17.50 -3.69 12.86
CA GLN A 192 16.32 -3.04 12.27
C GLN A 192 16.05 -3.54 10.84
N GLN A 193 17.09 -3.73 10.03
CA GLN A 193 16.96 -4.31 8.69
C GLN A 193 16.41 -5.74 8.75
N GLN A 194 16.89 -6.57 9.67
CA GLN A 194 16.38 -7.92 9.88
C GLN A 194 14.90 -7.92 10.30
N THR A 195 14.50 -7.01 11.18
CA THR A 195 13.11 -6.84 11.59
C THR A 195 12.23 -6.39 10.41
N ALA A 196 12.69 -5.39 9.64
CA ALA A 196 12.00 -4.92 8.45
C ALA A 196 11.82 -6.04 7.43
N ASP A 197 12.88 -6.80 7.11
CA ASP A 197 12.83 -7.93 6.18
C ASP A 197 11.87 -9.02 6.68
N LYS A 198 11.92 -9.38 7.97
CA LYS A 198 11.04 -10.38 8.58
C LYS A 198 9.56 -10.00 8.48
N LEU A 199 9.21 -8.76 8.83
CA LEU A 199 7.83 -8.28 8.79
C LEU A 199 7.33 -8.03 7.35
N THR A 200 8.21 -7.61 6.45
CA THR A 200 7.91 -7.50 5.01
C THR A 200 7.60 -8.87 4.42
N ASN A 201 8.44 -9.87 4.67
CA ASN A 201 8.22 -11.24 4.20
C ASN A 201 6.97 -11.90 4.81
N ALA A 202 6.60 -11.48 6.02
CA ALA A 202 5.33 -11.88 6.65
C ALA A 202 4.11 -11.15 6.08
N GLY A 203 4.28 -10.26 5.08
CA GLY A 203 3.18 -9.50 4.47
C GLY A 203 2.54 -8.49 5.41
N LYS A 204 3.32 -7.88 6.31
CA LYS A 204 2.80 -6.96 7.33
C LYS A 204 3.04 -5.49 7.00
N ILE A 205 3.96 -5.16 6.09
CA ILE A 205 4.34 -3.78 5.76
C ILE A 205 4.09 -3.53 4.27
N PHE A 206 3.30 -2.51 3.96
CA PHE A 206 2.96 -2.07 2.61
C PHE A 206 3.39 -0.62 2.42
N ASN A 207 4.22 -0.38 1.42
CA ASN A 207 4.81 0.91 1.12
C ASN A 207 4.33 1.39 -0.25
N PHE A 208 3.45 2.39 -0.24
CA PHE A 208 2.81 2.92 -1.44
C PHE A 208 3.60 4.13 -1.95
N ILE A 209 4.01 4.07 -3.20
CA ILE A 209 4.68 5.18 -3.87
C ILE A 209 3.98 5.54 -5.17
N ASP A 210 3.90 6.83 -5.45
CA ASP A 210 3.54 7.37 -6.74
C ASP A 210 4.81 7.82 -7.48
N THR A 211 5.12 7.20 -8.60
CA THR A 211 6.32 7.51 -9.37
C THR A 211 6.30 8.89 -10.04
N LYS A 212 5.15 9.58 -10.01
CA LYS A 212 5.00 10.97 -10.47
C LYS A 212 5.19 12.00 -9.36
N ASP A 213 5.23 11.54 -8.11
CA ASP A 213 5.62 12.33 -6.95
C ASP A 213 7.15 12.37 -6.82
N LEU A 214 7.69 13.52 -6.45
CA LEU A 214 9.13 13.73 -6.31
C LEU A 214 9.70 13.31 -4.95
N ILE A 215 8.82 13.04 -3.97
CA ILE A 215 9.21 12.77 -2.58
C ILE A 215 9.62 11.32 -2.32
N PRO A 216 8.94 10.29 -2.85
CA PRO A 216 9.36 8.90 -2.66
C PRO A 216 10.63 8.61 -3.47
N ILE A 217 11.78 8.87 -2.86
CA ILE A 217 13.10 8.61 -3.45
C ILE A 217 13.78 7.42 -2.79
N GLY A 218 14.81 6.90 -3.45
CA GLY A 218 15.64 5.80 -2.93
C GLY A 218 15.11 4.41 -3.28
N TYR A 219 14.03 4.31 -4.04
CA TYR A 219 13.50 3.04 -4.56
C TYR A 219 14.09 2.73 -5.93
N SER A 220 14.54 1.50 -6.12
CA SER A 220 14.97 0.96 -7.43
C SER A 220 14.98 -0.57 -7.38
N GLU A 221 15.00 -1.23 -8.54
CA GLU A 221 14.99 -2.70 -8.66
C GLU A 221 16.10 -3.41 -7.87
N HIS A 222 17.20 -2.71 -7.56
CA HIS A 222 18.38 -3.28 -6.89
C HIS A 222 18.55 -2.82 -5.44
N LYS A 223 17.63 -2.00 -4.92
CA LYS A 223 17.72 -1.51 -3.55
C LYS A 223 16.67 -2.19 -2.68
N LYS A 224 17.09 -2.61 -1.48
CA LYS A 224 16.16 -3.05 -0.46
C LYS A 224 15.36 -1.87 0.10
N GLN A 225 14.15 -2.13 0.53
CA GLN A 225 13.25 -1.16 1.14
C GLN A 225 12.51 -1.76 2.34
N VAL A 226 11.96 -0.90 3.16
CA VAL A 226 11.05 -1.30 4.23
C VAL A 226 9.66 -1.51 3.64
N GLY A 227 9.18 -2.74 3.73
CA GLY A 227 7.85 -3.12 3.28
C GLY A 227 7.78 -3.56 1.81
N THR A 228 6.66 -4.18 1.48
CA THR A 228 6.29 -4.52 0.11
C THR A 228 5.99 -3.26 -0.67
N LEU A 229 6.78 -2.98 -1.71
CA LEU A 229 6.60 -1.80 -2.54
C LEU A 229 5.36 -1.95 -3.44
N ILE A 230 4.49 -0.94 -3.39
CA ILE A 230 3.30 -0.84 -4.22
C ILE A 230 3.38 0.47 -5.02
N GLU A 231 3.71 0.36 -6.31
CA GLU A 231 3.70 1.49 -7.22
C GLU A 231 2.26 1.81 -7.63
N VAL A 232 1.79 2.97 -7.23
CA VAL A 232 0.42 3.40 -7.51
C VAL A 232 0.29 3.87 -8.97
N GLU A 233 -0.75 3.42 -9.65
CA GLU A 233 -1.13 4.00 -10.93
C GLU A 233 -1.95 5.26 -10.68
N SER A 234 -1.31 6.42 -10.86
CA SER A 234 -1.90 7.72 -10.61
C SER A 234 -2.18 8.51 -11.87
N LYS A 235 -3.11 9.46 -11.80
CA LYS A 235 -3.24 10.53 -12.79
C LYS A 235 -2.18 11.59 -12.51
N LYS A 236 -1.68 12.24 -13.56
CA LYS A 236 -0.81 13.40 -13.39
C LYS A 236 -1.66 14.60 -12.97
N VAL A 237 -1.34 15.17 -11.82
CA VAL A 237 -1.97 16.36 -11.23
C VAL A 237 -0.90 17.38 -10.84
N GLY A 238 -1.26 18.44 -10.15
CA GLY A 238 -0.28 19.41 -9.62
C GLY A 238 0.69 18.77 -8.63
N MET A 239 1.91 19.31 -8.50
CA MET A 239 2.99 18.74 -7.68
C MET A 239 2.52 18.44 -6.22
N VAL A 240 1.83 19.38 -5.62
CA VAL A 240 1.31 19.27 -4.25
C VAL A 240 0.22 18.20 -4.18
N ASP A 241 -0.73 18.24 -5.11
CA ASP A 241 -1.82 17.25 -5.16
C ASP A 241 -1.29 15.85 -5.46
N GLN A 242 -0.22 15.73 -6.28
CA GLN A 242 0.44 14.46 -6.54
C GLN A 242 0.97 13.86 -5.24
N HIS A 243 1.62 14.66 -4.41
CA HIS A 243 2.11 14.22 -3.11
C HIS A 243 0.96 13.91 -2.14
N MET A 244 -0.12 14.68 -2.15
CA MET A 244 -1.27 14.57 -1.23
C MET A 244 -2.37 13.61 -1.74
N TRP A 245 -2.01 12.53 -2.41
CA TRP A 245 -2.92 11.50 -2.98
C TRP A 245 -3.89 11.97 -4.07
N GLY A 246 -3.81 13.21 -4.57
CA GLY A 246 -4.76 13.73 -5.55
C GLY A 246 -4.74 13.00 -6.89
N GLY A 247 -3.62 12.35 -7.23
CA GLY A 247 -3.49 11.51 -8.42
C GLY A 247 -4.00 10.08 -8.27
N TYR A 248 -4.25 9.58 -7.05
CA TYR A 248 -4.61 8.19 -6.80
C TYR A 248 -5.90 7.79 -7.50
N GLN A 249 -5.92 6.59 -8.03
CA GLN A 249 -7.08 5.99 -8.66
C GLN A 249 -7.52 4.76 -7.88
N PHE A 250 -8.83 4.55 -7.82
CA PHE A 250 -9.42 3.44 -7.10
C PHE A 250 -10.36 2.66 -8.02
N ASP A 251 -10.38 1.35 -7.87
CA ASP A 251 -11.37 0.51 -8.55
C ASP A 251 -12.76 0.65 -7.90
N LYS A 252 -13.74 -0.09 -8.45
CA LYS A 252 -15.12 -0.07 -7.94
C LYS A 252 -15.27 -0.58 -6.50
N ASP A 253 -14.32 -1.39 -6.04
CA ASP A 253 -14.30 -1.97 -4.70
C ASP A 253 -13.50 -1.08 -3.72
N GLY A 254 -12.97 0.06 -4.20
CA GLY A 254 -12.19 1.02 -3.43
C GLY A 254 -10.71 0.65 -3.25
N ASN A 255 -10.18 -0.33 -3.98
CA ASN A 255 -8.77 -0.67 -3.90
C ASN A 255 -7.93 0.27 -4.76
N ILE A 256 -6.72 0.58 -4.29
CA ILE A 256 -5.77 1.42 -5.04
C ILE A 256 -5.36 0.68 -6.31
N ILE A 257 -5.51 1.34 -7.47
CA ILE A 257 -5.01 0.81 -8.74
C ILE A 257 -3.48 0.94 -8.72
N SER A 258 -2.79 -0.18 -8.86
CA SER A 258 -1.33 -0.26 -8.81
C SER A 258 -0.79 -1.21 -9.87
N ARG A 259 0.48 -1.02 -10.26
CA ARG A 259 1.17 -1.78 -11.31
C ARG A 259 2.21 -2.76 -10.76
N SER A 260 2.33 -2.92 -9.46
CA SER A 260 3.39 -3.71 -8.85
C SER A 260 2.92 -5.10 -8.44
N THR A 261 3.86 -6.05 -8.41
CA THR A 261 3.66 -7.41 -7.87
C THR A 261 3.32 -7.41 -6.37
N GLY A 262 3.64 -6.34 -5.65
CA GLY A 262 3.25 -6.12 -4.25
C GLY A 262 1.74 -6.16 -4.01
N LYS A 263 0.94 -5.90 -5.05
CA LYS A 263 -0.52 -6.03 -5.03
C LYS A 263 -0.98 -7.44 -4.63
N ALA A 264 -0.27 -8.48 -5.07
CA ALA A 264 -0.59 -9.87 -4.71
C ALA A 264 -0.42 -10.13 -3.20
N GLN A 265 0.67 -9.63 -2.60
CA GLN A 265 0.91 -9.78 -1.16
C GLN A 265 -0.10 -8.99 -0.34
N LEU A 266 -0.48 -7.78 -0.77
CA LEU A 266 -1.54 -7.00 -0.15
C LEU A 266 -2.87 -7.75 -0.21
N ALA A 267 -3.25 -8.27 -1.37
CA ALA A 267 -4.50 -9.04 -1.55
C ALA A 267 -4.53 -10.29 -0.67
N GLN A 268 -3.42 -11.00 -0.55
CA GLN A 268 -3.30 -12.15 0.35
C GLN A 268 -3.45 -11.74 1.82
N HIS A 269 -2.84 -10.66 2.24
CA HIS A 269 -2.97 -10.12 3.60
C HIS A 269 -4.43 -9.76 3.91
N GLU A 270 -5.12 -9.04 3.01
CA GLU A 270 -6.51 -8.65 3.16
C GLU A 270 -7.45 -9.87 3.25
N THR A 271 -7.22 -10.85 2.40
CA THR A 271 -7.97 -12.10 2.41
C THR A 271 -7.81 -12.81 3.76
N ASN A 272 -6.58 -12.93 4.26
CA ASN A 272 -6.31 -13.57 5.54
C ASN A 272 -6.96 -12.83 6.72
N LYS A 273 -6.97 -11.49 6.69
CA LYS A 273 -7.68 -10.67 7.69
C LYS A 273 -9.17 -10.93 7.66
N GLU A 274 -9.79 -10.94 6.49
CA GLU A 274 -11.23 -11.17 6.36
C GLU A 274 -11.61 -12.58 6.83
N LEU A 275 -10.83 -13.60 6.49
CA LEU A 275 -11.06 -14.97 6.96
C LEU A 275 -10.92 -15.08 8.48
N ALA A 276 -9.95 -14.42 9.10
CA ALA A 276 -9.80 -14.37 10.55
C ALA A 276 -10.99 -13.67 11.22
N ARG A 277 -11.48 -12.57 10.63
CA ARG A 277 -12.69 -11.85 11.09
C ARG A 277 -13.91 -12.75 11.04
N LEU A 278 -14.14 -13.44 9.94
CA LEU A 278 -15.26 -14.37 9.76
C LEU A 278 -15.19 -15.54 10.74
N THR A 279 -13.99 -16.06 11.01
CA THR A 279 -13.78 -17.10 12.03
C THR A 279 -14.17 -16.59 13.43
N THR A 280 -13.79 -15.36 13.75
CA THR A 280 -14.15 -14.73 15.03
C THR A 280 -15.68 -14.55 15.14
N LEU A 281 -16.33 -14.07 14.07
CA LEU A 281 -17.78 -13.91 13.99
C LEU A 281 -18.48 -15.26 14.15
N ARG A 282 -18.00 -16.32 13.49
CA ARG A 282 -18.52 -17.69 13.64
C ARG A 282 -18.52 -18.13 15.10
N ASN A 283 -17.38 -17.95 15.79
CA ASN A 283 -17.26 -18.32 17.20
C ASN A 283 -18.21 -17.53 18.12
N GLN A 284 -18.39 -16.23 17.87
CA GLN A 284 -19.33 -15.39 18.61
C GLN A 284 -20.78 -15.83 18.40
N LEU A 285 -21.18 -16.15 17.16
CA LEU A 285 -22.52 -16.65 16.85
C LEU A 285 -22.79 -18.02 17.51
N ILE A 286 -21.82 -18.94 17.49
CA ILE A 286 -21.92 -20.23 18.19
C ILE A 286 -22.15 -20.03 19.70
N GLN A 287 -21.37 -19.13 20.30
CA GLN A 287 -21.52 -18.84 21.74
C GLN A 287 -22.87 -18.19 22.07
N SER A 288 -23.31 -17.23 21.25
CA SER A 288 -24.60 -16.55 21.49
C SER A 288 -25.81 -17.44 21.26
N ASN A 289 -25.69 -18.45 20.42
CA ASN A 289 -26.76 -19.40 20.09
C ASN A 289 -26.77 -20.68 20.98
N GLY A 290 -25.95 -20.74 22.02
CA GLY A 290 -25.90 -21.90 22.91
C GLY A 290 -25.17 -23.12 22.33
N GLY A 291 -24.25 -22.95 21.35
CA GLY A 291 -23.35 -23.99 20.88
C GLY A 291 -23.50 -24.42 19.43
N GLY A 292 -24.32 -23.73 18.63
CA GLY A 292 -24.50 -24.05 17.21
C GLY A 292 -24.77 -22.81 16.35
N LEU A 293 -24.79 -22.99 15.03
CA LEU A 293 -25.20 -21.99 14.06
C LEU A 293 -26.57 -22.37 13.48
N SER A 294 -27.38 -21.38 13.10
CA SER A 294 -28.52 -21.64 12.23
C SER A 294 -28.06 -21.89 10.78
N SER A 295 -28.88 -22.59 9.97
CA SER A 295 -28.55 -22.84 8.57
C SER A 295 -28.28 -21.54 7.80
N SER A 296 -29.07 -20.48 8.02
CA SER A 296 -28.85 -19.17 7.39
C SER A 296 -27.54 -18.51 7.83
N GLN A 297 -27.12 -18.68 9.08
CA GLN A 297 -25.82 -18.19 9.56
C GLN A 297 -24.65 -18.96 8.92
N GLU A 298 -24.79 -20.27 8.72
CA GLU A 298 -23.80 -21.08 8.01
C GLU A 298 -23.69 -20.65 6.56
N ILE A 299 -24.81 -20.57 5.83
CA ILE A 299 -24.84 -20.11 4.42
C ILE A 299 -24.21 -18.72 4.28
N PHE A 300 -24.56 -17.79 5.18
CA PHE A 300 -23.98 -16.45 5.17
C PHE A 300 -22.46 -16.46 5.37
N LEU A 301 -21.96 -17.19 6.38
CA LEU A 301 -20.53 -17.26 6.68
C LEU A 301 -19.74 -17.92 5.55
N ASP A 302 -20.26 -19.01 4.98
CA ASP A 302 -19.63 -19.71 3.87
C ASP A 302 -19.61 -18.84 2.60
N ALA A 303 -20.69 -18.11 2.34
CA ALA A 303 -20.77 -17.15 1.25
C ALA A 303 -19.72 -16.01 1.40
N MET A 304 -19.60 -15.47 2.60
CA MET A 304 -18.61 -14.43 2.88
C MET A 304 -17.15 -14.93 2.77
N GLN A 305 -16.87 -16.14 3.24
CA GLN A 305 -15.57 -16.78 3.05
C GLN A 305 -15.26 -17.03 1.57
N ALA A 306 -16.21 -17.55 0.81
CA ALA A 306 -16.07 -17.75 -0.63
C ALA A 306 -15.79 -16.44 -1.36
N LYS A 307 -16.48 -15.35 -1.02
CA LYS A 307 -16.23 -14.01 -1.58
C LYS A 307 -14.84 -13.49 -1.26
N ALA A 308 -14.41 -13.61 0.00
CA ALA A 308 -13.07 -13.17 0.42
C ALA A 308 -11.98 -13.91 -0.36
N ILE A 309 -12.09 -15.23 -0.49
CA ILE A 309 -11.15 -16.07 -1.23
C ILE A 309 -11.17 -15.70 -2.73
N THR A 310 -12.34 -15.57 -3.34
CA THR A 310 -12.47 -15.21 -4.75
C THR A 310 -11.88 -13.84 -5.05
N SER A 311 -12.10 -12.85 -4.17
CA SER A 311 -11.50 -11.53 -4.29
C SER A 311 -9.98 -11.58 -4.17
N GLY A 312 -9.45 -12.33 -3.21
CA GLY A 312 -8.00 -12.52 -3.04
C GLY A 312 -7.35 -13.15 -4.28
N TYR A 313 -7.93 -14.20 -4.83
CA TYR A 313 -7.46 -14.82 -6.07
C TYR A 313 -7.50 -13.86 -7.26
N LYS A 314 -8.58 -13.09 -7.42
CA LYS A 314 -8.70 -12.08 -8.48
C LYS A 314 -7.50 -11.15 -8.48
N TYR A 315 -7.21 -10.52 -7.35
CA TYR A 315 -6.12 -9.55 -7.26
C TYR A 315 -4.74 -10.17 -7.39
N THR A 316 -4.56 -11.41 -6.90
CA THR A 316 -3.30 -12.13 -7.04
C THR A 316 -3.02 -12.46 -8.50
N ILE A 317 -3.98 -13.05 -9.21
CA ILE A 317 -3.81 -13.42 -10.63
C ILE A 317 -3.65 -12.15 -11.48
N GLN A 318 -4.42 -11.10 -11.20
CA GLN A 318 -4.31 -9.84 -11.92
C GLN A 318 -2.93 -9.19 -11.76
N ALA A 319 -2.32 -9.26 -10.55
CA ALA A 319 -0.98 -8.76 -10.32
C ALA A 319 0.08 -9.50 -11.16
N GLU A 320 -0.05 -10.83 -11.29
CA GLU A 320 0.84 -11.64 -12.11
C GLU A 320 0.67 -11.35 -13.62
N LEU A 321 -0.57 -11.20 -14.10
CA LEU A 321 -0.85 -10.83 -15.49
C LEU A 321 -0.30 -9.43 -15.83
N ASP A 322 -0.44 -8.48 -14.92
CA ASP A 322 0.09 -7.12 -15.06
C ASP A 322 1.65 -7.14 -15.12
N ALA A 323 2.30 -7.94 -14.28
CA ALA A 323 3.74 -8.10 -14.27
C ALA A 323 4.27 -8.70 -15.58
N LEU A 324 3.60 -9.76 -16.07
CA LEU A 324 3.92 -10.37 -17.37
C LEU A 324 3.74 -9.40 -18.54
N THR A 325 2.65 -8.64 -18.52
CA THR A 325 2.34 -7.63 -19.54
C THR A 325 3.43 -6.55 -19.57
N LYS A 326 3.83 -6.04 -18.40
CA LYS A 326 4.91 -5.06 -18.27
C LYS A 326 6.24 -5.60 -18.80
N TRP A 327 6.57 -6.83 -18.44
CA TRP A 327 7.80 -7.48 -18.91
C TRP A 327 7.81 -7.64 -20.43
N LEU A 328 6.75 -8.18 -21.03
CA LEU A 328 6.63 -8.37 -22.48
C LEU A 328 6.73 -7.04 -23.26
N THR A 329 6.07 -5.99 -22.73
CA THR A 329 6.16 -4.65 -23.33
C THR A 329 7.60 -4.12 -23.30
N LYS A 330 8.30 -4.30 -22.18
CA LYS A 330 9.72 -3.92 -22.06
C LYS A 330 10.61 -4.70 -23.06
N GLU A 331 10.35 -6.00 -23.27
CA GLU A 331 11.11 -6.79 -24.24
C GLU A 331 10.84 -6.37 -25.69
N ILE A 332 9.64 -5.91 -26.01
CA ILE A 332 9.33 -5.29 -27.31
C ILE A 332 10.15 -4.00 -27.49
N ASP A 333 10.17 -3.12 -26.49
CA ASP A 333 10.96 -1.88 -26.53
C ASP A 333 12.47 -2.18 -26.64
N ASN A 334 12.95 -3.20 -25.92
CA ASN A 334 14.33 -3.66 -25.99
C ASN A 334 14.69 -4.13 -27.42
N ALA A 335 13.82 -4.87 -28.09
CA ALA A 335 14.05 -5.32 -29.46
C ALA A 335 14.15 -4.14 -30.45
N HIS A 336 13.29 -3.12 -30.29
CA HIS A 336 13.35 -1.88 -31.08
C HIS A 336 14.66 -1.12 -30.84
N THR A 337 15.05 -1.00 -29.59
CA THR A 337 16.30 -0.33 -29.20
C THR A 337 17.51 -1.08 -29.75
N LEU A 338 17.56 -2.39 -29.58
CA LEU A 338 18.65 -3.24 -30.06
C LEU A 338 18.85 -3.11 -31.59
N TRP A 339 17.74 -3.18 -32.34
CA TRP A 339 17.83 -3.01 -33.80
C TRP A 339 18.31 -1.60 -34.20
N THR A 340 17.87 -0.58 -33.50
CA THR A 340 18.29 0.80 -33.73
C THR A 340 19.78 1.00 -33.44
N GLU A 341 20.27 0.47 -32.35
CA GLU A 341 21.68 0.51 -31.96
C GLU A 341 22.54 -0.33 -32.93
N THR A 342 22.08 -1.52 -33.32
CA THR A 342 22.76 -2.35 -34.31
C THR A 342 22.98 -1.63 -35.64
N LYS A 343 21.96 -0.93 -36.14
CA LYS A 343 22.13 -0.11 -37.38
C LYS A 343 23.10 1.04 -37.18
N LYS A 344 23.03 1.71 -36.03
CA LYS A 344 23.94 2.83 -35.73
C LYS A 344 25.39 2.36 -35.63
N ASP A 345 25.63 1.21 -35.06
CA ASP A 345 26.98 0.63 -34.97
C ASP A 345 27.46 0.15 -36.34
N ALA A 346 26.60 -0.43 -37.17
CA ALA A 346 26.95 -0.77 -38.56
C ALA A 346 27.39 0.45 -39.35
N GLN A 347 26.65 1.56 -39.25
CA GLN A 347 27.04 2.85 -39.88
C GLN A 347 28.39 3.37 -39.38
N ARG A 348 28.66 3.24 -38.09
CA ARG A 348 29.91 3.68 -37.47
C ARG A 348 31.13 2.91 -37.99
N TRP A 349 30.97 1.61 -38.20
CA TRP A 349 32.06 0.73 -38.66
C TRP A 349 32.13 0.62 -40.20
N GLY A 350 31.00 0.88 -40.88
CA GLY A 350 30.87 0.85 -42.33
C GLY A 350 31.05 2.22 -43.00
N GLU A 351 31.95 3.09 -42.53
CA GLU A 351 32.12 4.49 -42.94
C GLU A 351 32.20 4.71 -44.50
N HIS A 352 32.55 3.65 -45.25
CA HIS A 352 32.65 3.66 -46.71
C HIS A 352 31.58 2.82 -47.41
N LEU A 353 30.61 2.28 -46.68
CA LEU A 353 29.52 1.49 -47.22
C LEU A 353 28.24 2.33 -47.37
N THR A 354 27.45 1.97 -48.37
CA THR A 354 26.07 2.48 -48.46
C THR A 354 25.17 1.77 -47.43
N ALA A 355 24.03 2.36 -47.12
CA ALA A 355 23.08 1.76 -46.18
C ALA A 355 22.62 0.34 -46.57
N ASP A 356 22.51 0.07 -47.87
CA ASP A 356 22.16 -1.27 -48.37
C ASP A 356 23.31 -2.27 -48.19
N GLU A 357 24.56 -1.86 -48.42
CA GLU A 357 25.76 -2.69 -48.21
C GLU A 357 25.97 -2.98 -46.71
N GLU A 358 25.67 -2.02 -45.82
CA GLU A 358 25.68 -2.24 -44.37
C GLU A 358 24.68 -3.32 -43.98
N LEU A 359 23.44 -3.27 -44.49
CA LEU A 359 22.40 -4.26 -44.21
C LEU A 359 22.75 -5.63 -44.80
N GLU A 360 23.38 -5.70 -46.00
CA GLU A 360 23.88 -6.96 -46.59
C GLU A 360 25.02 -7.56 -45.75
N ALA A 361 25.91 -6.74 -45.22
CA ALA A 361 26.98 -7.19 -44.33
C ALA A 361 26.41 -7.76 -43.02
N LEU A 362 25.46 -7.08 -42.40
CA LEU A 362 24.74 -7.58 -41.22
C LEU A 362 24.01 -8.89 -41.53
N ALA A 363 23.31 -8.99 -42.66
CA ALA A 363 22.60 -10.19 -43.07
C ALA A 363 23.52 -11.38 -43.32
N SER A 364 24.72 -11.15 -43.82
CA SER A 364 25.74 -12.21 -43.99
C SER A 364 26.16 -12.82 -42.67
N GLY A 365 26.09 -12.06 -41.55
CA GLY A 365 26.29 -12.50 -40.18
C GLY A 365 25.00 -12.99 -39.49
N HIS A 366 23.93 -13.25 -40.24
CA HIS A 366 22.60 -13.63 -39.72
C HIS A 366 21.91 -12.57 -38.85
N VAL A 367 22.37 -11.33 -38.87
CA VAL A 367 21.78 -10.18 -38.18
C VAL A 367 20.86 -9.43 -39.12
N THR A 368 19.58 -9.66 -39.03
CA THR A 368 18.57 -9.04 -39.87
C THR A 368 17.48 -8.35 -39.03
N GLU A 369 16.77 -7.38 -39.65
CA GLU A 369 15.58 -6.81 -38.99
C GLU A 369 14.58 -7.89 -38.57
N PHE A 370 14.43 -8.92 -39.37
CA PHE A 370 13.54 -10.04 -39.04
C PHE A 370 14.00 -10.79 -37.79
N SER A 371 15.29 -11.16 -37.70
CA SER A 371 15.80 -11.95 -36.59
C SER A 371 15.89 -11.17 -35.27
N ILE A 372 16.24 -9.87 -35.34
CA ILE A 372 16.46 -9.04 -34.12
C ILE A 372 15.18 -8.32 -33.68
N LEU A 373 14.33 -7.89 -34.60
CA LEU A 373 13.15 -7.08 -34.29
C LEU A 373 11.84 -7.81 -34.58
N ARG A 374 11.53 -8.11 -35.86
CA ARG A 374 10.18 -8.53 -36.25
C ARG A 374 9.77 -9.86 -35.61
N GLN A 375 10.64 -10.86 -35.61
CA GLN A 375 10.32 -12.18 -35.05
C GLN A 375 10.09 -12.14 -33.54
N PRO A 376 10.97 -11.52 -32.69
CA PRO A 376 10.71 -11.37 -31.26
C PRO A 376 9.44 -10.53 -30.98
N VAL A 377 9.25 -9.39 -31.63
CA VAL A 377 8.08 -8.52 -31.44
C VAL A 377 6.79 -9.26 -31.74
N ASN A 378 6.68 -9.93 -32.90
CA ASN A 378 5.49 -10.71 -33.26
C ASN A 378 5.17 -11.80 -32.23
N LYS A 379 6.21 -12.46 -31.69
CA LYS A 379 6.04 -13.46 -30.62
C LYS A 379 5.51 -12.86 -29.34
N TYR A 380 6.05 -11.75 -28.90
CA TYR A 380 5.63 -11.07 -27.67
C TYR A 380 4.23 -10.46 -27.80
N GLU A 381 3.89 -9.88 -28.95
CA GLU A 381 2.53 -9.38 -29.23
C GLU A 381 1.47 -10.48 -29.27
N ALA A 382 1.81 -11.66 -29.80
CA ALA A 382 0.93 -12.83 -29.75
C ALA A 382 0.66 -13.27 -28.31
N ILE A 383 1.69 -13.29 -27.44
CA ILE A 383 1.54 -13.62 -26.03
C ILE A 383 0.69 -12.55 -25.32
N LEU A 384 0.92 -11.26 -25.57
CA LEU A 384 0.12 -10.16 -25.02
C LEU A 384 -1.36 -10.28 -25.39
N THR A 385 -1.65 -10.70 -26.63
CA THR A 385 -3.03 -10.96 -27.07
C THR A 385 -3.67 -12.12 -26.28
N THR A 386 -2.90 -13.20 -26.08
CA THR A 386 -3.36 -14.34 -25.25
C THR A 386 -3.63 -13.92 -23.80
N LEU A 387 -2.74 -13.12 -23.19
CA LEU A 387 -2.91 -12.63 -21.81
C LEU A 387 -4.19 -11.79 -21.66
N LYS A 388 -4.51 -10.93 -22.64
CA LYS A 388 -5.77 -10.16 -22.64
C LYS A 388 -6.99 -11.06 -22.68
N THR A 389 -6.95 -12.14 -23.46
CA THR A 389 -8.05 -13.12 -23.52
C THR A 389 -8.21 -13.82 -22.18
N VAL A 390 -7.11 -14.32 -21.58
CA VAL A 390 -7.12 -14.98 -20.27
C VAL A 390 -7.67 -14.05 -19.19
N GLN A 391 -7.28 -12.76 -19.20
CA GLN A 391 -7.80 -11.78 -18.26
C GLN A 391 -9.31 -11.59 -18.39
N SER A 392 -9.81 -11.49 -19.64
CA SER A 392 -11.25 -11.34 -19.88
C SER A 392 -12.05 -12.56 -19.43
N GLU A 393 -11.55 -13.76 -19.71
CA GLU A 393 -12.19 -15.02 -19.29
C GLU A 393 -12.20 -15.18 -17.77
N LEU A 394 -11.10 -14.78 -17.10
CA LEU A 394 -11.00 -14.77 -15.64
C LEU A 394 -12.02 -13.80 -15.02
N ASP A 395 -12.10 -12.57 -15.53
CA ASP A 395 -13.05 -11.57 -15.03
C ASP A 395 -14.50 -12.05 -15.19
N GLU A 396 -14.84 -12.71 -16.29
CA GLU A 396 -16.16 -13.31 -16.51
C GLU A 396 -16.43 -14.45 -15.51
N LEU A 397 -15.48 -15.34 -15.31
CA LEU A 397 -15.60 -16.45 -14.35
C LEU A 397 -15.81 -15.94 -12.92
N LEU A 398 -14.99 -14.99 -12.48
CA LEU A 398 -15.08 -14.41 -11.13
C LEU A 398 -16.39 -13.65 -10.93
N HIS A 399 -16.88 -12.96 -11.96
CA HIS A 399 -18.20 -12.33 -11.94
C HIS A 399 -19.33 -13.35 -11.78
N LYS A 400 -19.29 -14.46 -12.53
CA LYS A 400 -20.27 -15.56 -12.40
C LYS A 400 -20.26 -16.16 -11.00
N ILE A 401 -19.07 -16.42 -10.44
CA ILE A 401 -18.93 -16.94 -9.06
C ILE A 401 -19.57 -15.97 -8.06
N SER A 402 -19.22 -14.68 -8.12
CA SER A 402 -19.76 -13.67 -7.20
C SER A 402 -21.29 -13.58 -7.29
N THR A 403 -21.82 -13.54 -8.52
CA THR A 403 -23.27 -13.46 -8.75
C THR A 403 -24.00 -14.70 -8.24
N THR A 404 -23.42 -15.89 -8.41
CA THR A 404 -24.00 -17.14 -7.91
C THR A 404 -24.04 -17.16 -6.36
N ILE A 405 -22.98 -16.69 -5.71
CA ILE A 405 -22.93 -16.56 -4.25
C ILE A 405 -24.01 -15.59 -3.77
N ASP A 406 -24.16 -14.43 -4.42
CA ASP A 406 -25.18 -13.44 -4.07
C ASP A 406 -26.60 -14.00 -4.25
N GLN A 407 -26.86 -14.73 -5.31
CA GLN A 407 -28.16 -15.39 -5.56
C GLN A 407 -28.47 -16.43 -4.49
N GLN A 408 -27.47 -17.22 -4.06
CA GLN A 408 -27.67 -18.22 -3.02
C GLN A 408 -28.05 -17.58 -1.68
N VAL A 409 -27.38 -16.50 -1.29
CA VAL A 409 -27.70 -15.76 -0.05
C VAL A 409 -29.10 -15.13 -0.14
N ALA A 410 -29.44 -14.51 -1.30
CA ALA A 410 -30.76 -13.92 -1.48
C ALA A 410 -31.88 -14.97 -1.43
N THR A 411 -31.69 -16.14 -2.06
CA THR A 411 -32.67 -17.25 -2.03
C THR A 411 -32.86 -17.75 -0.58
N ASP A 412 -31.80 -17.89 0.21
CA ASP A 412 -31.93 -18.30 1.61
C ASP A 412 -32.72 -17.28 2.44
N GLN A 413 -32.47 -15.97 2.22
CA GLN A 413 -33.23 -14.90 2.88
C GLN A 413 -34.72 -14.91 2.48
N GLU A 414 -35.01 -15.12 1.22
CA GLU A 414 -36.43 -15.24 0.74
C GLU A 414 -37.13 -16.45 1.38
N LEU A 415 -36.47 -17.61 1.41
CA LEU A 415 -37.02 -18.82 2.04
C LEU A 415 -37.25 -18.61 3.55
N ALA A 416 -36.31 -17.95 4.26
CA ALA A 416 -36.50 -17.61 5.65
C ALA A 416 -37.74 -16.72 5.88
N ASN A 417 -37.98 -15.73 5.01
CA ASN A 417 -39.14 -14.85 5.08
C ASN A 417 -40.48 -15.54 4.73
N TYR A 418 -40.43 -16.66 4.00
CA TYR A 418 -41.63 -17.45 3.72
C TYR A 418 -41.99 -18.45 4.83
N LEU A 419 -41.04 -18.84 5.64
CA LEU A 419 -41.19 -19.86 6.68
C LEU A 419 -41.48 -19.31 8.07
N PHE A 420 -41.26 -18.01 8.28
CA PHE A 420 -41.45 -17.29 9.54
C PHE A 420 -42.24 -15.98 9.32
#